data_f426bed8de9893ddd0a688a9ace0a61b
#
_entry.id   f426bed8de9893ddd0a688a9ace0a61b
#
_cell.length_a   1.000
_cell.length_b   1.000
_cell.length_c   1.000
_cell.angle_alpha   90.00
_cell.angle_beta   90.00
_cell.angle_gamma   90.00
#
_symmetry.space_group_name_H-M   'P 1'
#
loop_
_entity.id
_entity.type
_entity.pdbx_description
1 polymer ?
#
loop_
_entity_poly.entity_id
_entity_poly.type
_entity_poly.pdbx_seq_one_letter_code
_entity_poly.pdbx_strand_id
1 'polypeptide(L)'
;QTFGATVTASPSMSTRAGKDIITRNPNYQGSLGTAISEAIELAMSTPNCKYTLGSVLSHVTLHQTVIGLEAEKQMEMAGEYPDMIIGGGSNFGGICFPFMRHTILNGKQTRYIAAEPASCPKLTRGKFQYDFGDEAGYTPLLPMFTLGHNFSPANIHAGGLRYHGAGVIVSQ
;
A
#
# COMPACT_ATOMS: atom_id res chain seq x y z
N GLN A 1 -11.69 4.60 -16.73
CA GLN A 1 -12.65 4.58 -17.87
C GLN A 1 -12.18 5.49 -19.01
N THR A 2 -11.58 6.63 -18.71
CA THR A 2 -11.11 7.60 -19.74
C THR A 2 -10.22 6.97 -20.81
N PHE A 3 -9.39 6.00 -20.45
CA PHE A 3 -8.50 5.28 -21.38
C PHE A 3 -9.00 3.89 -21.77
N GLY A 4 -10.31 3.65 -21.71
CA GLY A 4 -10.94 2.40 -22.12
C GLY A 4 -10.94 1.28 -21.06
N ALA A 5 -10.48 1.55 -19.84
CA ALA A 5 -10.53 0.55 -18.78
C ALA A 5 -11.97 0.24 -18.33
N THR A 6 -12.27 -1.03 -18.09
CA THR A 6 -13.48 -1.46 -17.41
C THR A 6 -13.27 -1.33 -15.90
N VAL A 7 -14.18 -0.63 -15.24
CA VAL A 7 -14.13 -0.41 -13.79
C VAL A 7 -15.32 -1.10 -13.12
N THR A 8 -15.00 -1.99 -12.17
CA THR A 8 -16.02 -2.70 -11.37
C THR A 8 -15.93 -2.23 -9.92
N ALA A 9 -17.08 -1.89 -9.33
CA ALA A 9 -17.13 -1.55 -7.91
C ALA A 9 -16.81 -2.77 -7.05
N SER A 10 -16.14 -2.57 -5.91
CA SER A 10 -15.80 -3.61 -4.93
C SER A 10 -16.31 -3.21 -3.53
N PRO A 11 -16.90 -4.15 -2.76
CA PRO A 11 -17.16 -5.55 -3.10
C PRO A 11 -18.26 -5.72 -4.16
N SER A 12 -18.18 -6.80 -4.96
CA SER A 12 -19.14 -7.06 -6.03
C SER A 12 -19.77 -8.45 -5.90
N MET A 13 -20.95 -8.62 -6.51
CA MET A 13 -21.62 -9.92 -6.62
C MET A 13 -21.11 -10.77 -7.80
N SER A 14 -20.12 -10.30 -8.54
CA SER A 14 -19.55 -10.98 -9.70
C SER A 14 -18.44 -11.99 -9.33
N THR A 15 -17.84 -11.84 -8.17
CA THR A 15 -16.79 -12.71 -7.66
C THR A 15 -17.28 -13.53 -6.46
N ARG A 16 -16.63 -14.67 -6.18
CA ARG A 16 -16.91 -15.46 -4.98
C ARG A 16 -16.47 -14.68 -3.72
N ALA A 17 -15.27 -14.11 -3.75
CA ALA A 17 -14.74 -13.33 -2.64
C ALA A 17 -15.67 -12.16 -2.28
N GLY A 18 -16.14 -11.39 -3.26
CA GLY A 18 -17.08 -10.30 -3.05
C GLY A 18 -18.41 -10.76 -2.48
N LYS A 19 -18.99 -11.86 -3.02
CA LYS A 19 -20.22 -12.47 -2.50
C LYS A 19 -20.09 -12.90 -1.04
N ASP A 20 -19.02 -13.61 -0.71
CA ASP A 20 -18.77 -14.10 0.64
C ASP A 20 -18.63 -12.94 1.66
N ILE A 21 -17.96 -11.86 1.26
CA ILE A 21 -17.78 -10.67 2.08
C ILE A 21 -19.10 -9.94 2.28
N ILE A 22 -19.88 -9.70 1.22
CA ILE A 22 -21.19 -9.04 1.29
C ILE A 22 -22.16 -9.87 2.15
N THR A 23 -22.13 -11.22 1.99
CA THR A 23 -23.00 -12.11 2.77
C THR A 23 -22.68 -12.06 4.26
N ARG A 24 -21.39 -12.00 4.62
CA ARG A 24 -20.97 -11.88 6.03
C ARG A 24 -21.30 -10.52 6.64
N ASN A 25 -21.19 -9.46 5.85
CA ASN A 25 -21.46 -8.09 6.29
C ASN A 25 -22.12 -7.27 5.17
N PRO A 26 -23.46 -7.27 5.08
CA PRO A 26 -24.20 -6.55 4.04
C PRO A 26 -23.96 -5.03 4.00
N ASN A 27 -23.53 -4.44 5.10
CA ASN A 27 -23.24 -3.01 5.22
C ASN A 27 -21.76 -2.66 5.00
N TYR A 28 -20.95 -3.64 4.62
CA TYR A 28 -19.52 -3.44 4.44
C TYR A 28 -19.24 -2.59 3.20
N GLN A 29 -18.48 -1.51 3.40
CA GLN A 29 -18.16 -0.55 2.36
C GLN A 29 -16.94 -0.95 1.50
N GLY A 30 -16.39 -2.13 1.77
CA GLY A 30 -15.20 -2.61 1.09
C GLY A 30 -13.88 -2.03 1.62
N SER A 31 -12.80 -2.68 1.26
CA SER A 31 -11.44 -2.26 1.53
C SER A 31 -10.57 -2.47 0.29
N LEU A 32 -9.34 -1.97 0.32
CA LEU A 32 -8.37 -2.32 -0.71
C LEU A 32 -8.08 -3.82 -0.69
N GLY A 33 -8.05 -4.45 0.50
CA GLY A 33 -7.89 -5.90 0.63
C GLY A 33 -8.99 -6.71 -0.04
N THR A 34 -10.25 -6.25 0.05
CA THR A 34 -11.39 -6.84 -0.68
C THR A 34 -11.18 -6.76 -2.19
N ALA A 35 -10.85 -5.57 -2.70
CA ALA A 35 -10.64 -5.36 -4.13
C ALA A 35 -9.47 -6.20 -4.68
N ILE A 36 -8.41 -6.40 -3.87
CA ILE A 36 -7.29 -7.28 -4.21
C ILE A 36 -7.77 -8.73 -4.34
N SER A 37 -8.55 -9.23 -3.38
CA SER A 37 -9.11 -10.60 -3.44
C SER A 37 -9.94 -10.82 -4.70
N GLU A 38 -10.83 -9.89 -5.02
CA GLU A 38 -11.67 -9.97 -6.22
C GLU A 38 -10.86 -9.91 -7.51
N ALA A 39 -9.84 -9.05 -7.57
CA ALA A 39 -8.96 -8.93 -8.74
C ALA A 39 -8.10 -10.19 -8.96
N ILE A 40 -7.61 -10.81 -7.89
CA ILE A 40 -6.87 -12.08 -7.96
C ILE A 40 -7.78 -13.20 -8.47
N GLU A 41 -8.96 -13.33 -7.89
CA GLU A 41 -9.95 -14.35 -8.32
C GLU A 41 -10.28 -14.20 -9.80
N LEU A 42 -10.54 -12.97 -10.25
CA LEU A 42 -10.83 -12.69 -11.67
C LEU A 42 -9.64 -13.05 -12.56
N ALA A 43 -8.42 -12.70 -12.16
CA ALA A 43 -7.21 -13.02 -12.93
C ALA A 43 -6.96 -14.52 -13.03
N MET A 44 -7.25 -15.27 -11.96
CA MET A 44 -7.10 -16.74 -11.94
C MET A 44 -8.17 -17.45 -12.78
N SER A 45 -9.37 -16.90 -12.87
CA SER A 45 -10.50 -17.50 -13.57
C SER A 45 -10.62 -17.07 -15.05
N THR A 46 -9.89 -16.06 -15.48
CA THR A 46 -9.97 -15.50 -16.83
C THR A 46 -8.73 -15.87 -17.65
N PRO A 47 -8.87 -16.60 -18.79
CA PRO A 47 -7.75 -16.94 -19.65
C PRO A 47 -6.97 -15.68 -20.09
N ASN A 48 -5.64 -15.77 -20.11
CA ASN A 48 -4.72 -14.70 -20.50
C ASN A 48 -4.83 -13.41 -19.67
N CYS A 49 -5.55 -13.43 -18.56
CA CYS A 49 -5.58 -12.32 -17.61
C CYS A 49 -4.34 -12.33 -16.72
N LYS A 50 -3.83 -11.15 -16.38
CA LYS A 50 -2.72 -10.96 -15.45
C LYS A 50 -3.13 -9.99 -14.36
N TYR A 51 -2.73 -10.31 -13.13
CA TYR A 51 -2.93 -9.43 -12.00
C TYR A 51 -1.72 -8.51 -11.82
N THR A 52 -1.99 -7.21 -11.71
CA THR A 52 -0.97 -6.20 -11.39
C THR A 52 -1.20 -5.73 -9.97
N LEU A 53 -0.35 -6.18 -9.05
CA LEU A 53 -0.44 -5.85 -7.64
C LEU A 53 0.05 -4.42 -7.38
N GLY A 54 -0.57 -3.79 -6.36
CA GLY A 54 -0.19 -2.46 -5.88
C GLY A 54 1.02 -2.48 -4.92
N SER A 55 1.13 -1.44 -4.13
CA SER A 55 2.36 -0.98 -3.49
C SER A 55 2.72 -1.60 -2.13
N VAL A 56 2.08 -2.68 -1.72
CA VAL A 56 2.48 -3.42 -0.51
C VAL A 56 3.76 -4.23 -0.73
N LEU A 57 4.07 -4.57 -1.98
CA LEU A 57 5.23 -5.38 -2.34
C LEU A 57 6.48 -4.54 -2.56
N SER A 58 7.62 -5.10 -2.14
CA SER A 58 8.92 -4.43 -2.18
C SER A 58 9.36 -3.98 -3.57
N HIS A 59 9.05 -4.77 -4.63
CA HIS A 59 9.42 -4.39 -5.99
C HIS A 59 8.66 -3.15 -6.48
N VAL A 60 7.42 -2.95 -6.03
CA VAL A 60 6.66 -1.73 -6.35
C VAL A 60 7.27 -0.52 -5.64
N THR A 61 7.61 -0.66 -4.36
CA THR A 61 8.32 0.40 -3.62
C THR A 61 9.66 0.73 -4.26
N LEU A 62 10.39 -0.29 -4.75
CA LEU A 62 11.64 -0.08 -5.49
C LEU A 62 11.43 0.79 -6.74
N HIS A 63 10.40 0.51 -7.54
CA HIS A 63 10.09 1.36 -8.70
C HIS A 63 9.70 2.79 -8.28
N GLN A 64 9.02 2.95 -7.15
CA GLN A 64 8.66 4.28 -6.63
C GLN A 64 9.87 5.10 -6.17
N THR A 65 11.02 4.49 -5.90
CA THR A 65 12.23 5.23 -5.51
C THR A 65 12.73 6.17 -6.61
N VAL A 66 12.25 6.05 -7.85
CA VAL A 66 12.53 7.03 -8.90
C VAL A 66 12.18 8.46 -8.47
N ILE A 67 11.13 8.62 -7.66
CA ILE A 67 10.70 9.93 -7.13
C ILE A 67 11.77 10.51 -6.20
N GLY A 68 12.29 9.71 -5.25
CA GLY A 68 13.36 10.14 -4.37
C GLY A 68 14.69 10.38 -5.10
N LEU A 69 15.02 9.54 -6.09
CA LEU A 69 16.22 9.72 -6.92
C LEU A 69 16.17 11.00 -7.76
N GLU A 70 15.01 11.36 -8.29
CA GLU A 70 14.81 12.65 -8.99
C GLU A 70 14.83 13.81 -8.01
N ALA A 71 14.19 13.68 -6.84
CA ALA A 71 14.21 14.70 -5.80
C ALA A 71 15.63 14.99 -5.31
N GLU A 72 16.50 13.99 -5.14
CA GLU A 72 17.93 14.20 -4.82
C GLU A 72 18.60 15.14 -5.82
N LYS A 73 18.43 14.88 -7.11
CA LYS A 73 19.02 15.72 -8.17
C LYS A 73 18.45 17.13 -8.20
N GLN A 74 17.15 17.27 -7.97
CA GLN A 74 16.49 18.56 -7.93
C GLN A 74 16.96 19.39 -6.73
N MET A 75 17.13 18.78 -5.57
CA MET A 75 17.68 19.43 -4.38
C MET A 75 19.14 19.84 -4.58
N GLU A 76 19.95 18.97 -5.21
CA GLU A 76 21.33 19.29 -5.57
C GLU A 76 21.40 20.51 -6.51
N MET A 77 20.55 20.56 -7.54
CA MET A 77 20.46 21.71 -8.45
C MET A 77 20.05 23.01 -7.74
N ALA A 78 19.22 22.89 -6.69
CA ALA A 78 18.81 24.03 -5.87
C ALA A 78 19.87 24.44 -4.84
N GLY A 79 20.95 23.67 -4.67
CA GLY A 79 21.95 23.88 -3.62
C GLY A 79 21.43 23.60 -2.21
N GLU A 80 20.37 22.77 -2.09
CA GLU A 80 19.66 22.48 -0.84
C GLU A 80 19.71 20.98 -0.51
N TYR A 81 19.39 20.66 0.75
CA TYR A 81 19.23 19.29 1.21
C TYR A 81 18.08 19.23 2.24
N PRO A 82 17.20 18.22 2.24
CA PRO A 82 16.02 18.22 3.10
C PRO A 82 16.38 17.91 4.56
N ASP A 83 15.94 18.76 5.48
CA ASP A 83 15.98 18.48 6.93
C ASP A 83 14.94 17.44 7.33
N MET A 84 13.81 17.40 6.61
CA MET A 84 12.70 16.50 6.91
C MET A 84 12.02 16.02 5.63
N ILE A 85 11.70 14.73 5.59
CA ILE A 85 10.91 14.11 4.52
C ILE A 85 9.70 13.41 5.13
N ILE A 86 8.50 13.71 4.60
CA ILE A 86 7.23 13.17 5.07
C ILE A 86 6.55 12.45 3.93
N GLY A 87 6.05 11.25 4.18
CA GLY A 87 5.29 10.48 3.21
C GLY A 87 4.35 9.48 3.86
N GLY A 88 3.43 8.89 3.10
CA GLY A 88 2.51 7.88 3.58
C GLY A 88 2.50 6.64 2.69
N GLY A 89 2.36 5.46 3.30
CA GLY A 89 2.36 4.19 2.59
C GLY A 89 3.64 3.97 1.80
N SER A 90 3.53 3.40 0.60
CA SER A 90 4.68 3.17 -0.29
C SER A 90 5.31 4.46 -0.84
N ASN A 91 4.58 5.57 -0.88
CA ASN A 91 5.14 6.87 -1.24
C ASN A 91 6.21 7.31 -0.24
N PHE A 92 6.07 6.96 1.04
CA PHE A 92 7.12 7.16 2.03
C PHE A 92 8.41 6.47 1.61
N GLY A 93 8.35 5.16 1.29
CA GLY A 93 9.53 4.44 0.80
C GLY A 93 10.08 5.04 -0.50
N GLY A 94 9.21 5.38 -1.43
CA GLY A 94 9.59 5.95 -2.73
C GLY A 94 10.39 7.25 -2.62
N ILE A 95 10.00 8.14 -1.73
CA ILE A 95 10.72 9.41 -1.57
C ILE A 95 11.86 9.32 -0.54
N CYS A 96 11.70 8.55 0.56
CA CYS A 96 12.65 8.55 1.66
C CYS A 96 13.88 7.67 1.42
N PHE A 97 13.74 6.49 0.79
CA PHE A 97 14.82 5.50 0.74
C PHE A 97 16.08 5.98 0.02
N PRO A 98 16.03 6.74 -1.09
CA PRO A 98 17.23 7.33 -1.67
C PRO A 98 17.97 8.25 -0.69
N PHE A 99 17.24 9.09 0.05
CA PHE A 99 17.85 9.97 1.06
C PHE A 99 18.34 9.20 2.30
N MET A 100 17.63 8.14 2.74
CA MET A 100 18.09 7.26 3.83
C MET A 100 19.43 6.61 3.51
N ARG A 101 19.70 6.30 2.23
CA ARG A 101 21.02 5.85 1.80
C ARG A 101 22.12 6.83 2.19
N HIS A 102 21.91 8.13 2.04
CA HIS A 102 22.88 9.16 2.43
C HIS A 102 23.04 9.25 3.95
N THR A 103 21.95 9.05 4.70
CA THR A 103 22.02 8.95 6.16
C THR A 103 22.89 7.77 6.60
N ILE A 104 22.68 6.59 6.00
CA ILE A 104 23.39 5.35 6.35
C ILE A 104 24.86 5.41 5.93
N LEU A 105 25.15 5.89 4.72
CA LEU A 105 26.51 5.83 4.16
C LEU A 105 27.35 7.04 4.55
N ASN A 106 26.75 8.21 4.67
CA ASN A 106 27.46 9.48 4.78
C ASN A 106 27.17 10.25 6.08
N GLY A 107 26.31 9.70 6.97
CA GLY A 107 25.95 10.35 8.24
C GLY A 107 25.08 11.61 8.07
N LYS A 108 24.48 11.85 6.89
CA LYS A 108 23.57 12.98 6.68
C LYS A 108 22.40 12.91 7.64
N GLN A 109 22.08 14.00 8.29
CA GLN A 109 20.97 14.09 9.23
C GLN A 109 19.72 14.55 8.50
N THR A 110 18.74 13.65 8.37
CA THR A 110 17.41 13.93 7.83
C THR A 110 16.38 13.24 8.70
N ARG A 111 15.32 13.93 9.05
CA ARG A 111 14.20 13.36 9.79
C ARG A 111 13.19 12.74 8.83
N TYR A 112 12.86 11.47 9.02
CA TYR A 112 11.88 10.73 8.20
C TYR A 112 10.61 10.52 9.00
N ILE A 113 9.45 10.91 8.44
CA ILE A 113 8.15 10.79 9.08
C ILE A 113 7.20 10.02 8.18
N ALA A 114 6.81 8.82 8.62
CA ALA A 114 5.75 8.05 7.98
C ALA A 114 4.39 8.52 8.51
N ALA A 115 3.58 9.14 7.64
CA ALA A 115 2.25 9.64 7.98
C ALA A 115 1.17 8.61 7.64
N GLU A 116 0.20 8.46 8.53
CA GLU A 116 -0.96 7.60 8.32
C GLU A 116 -2.24 8.21 8.90
N PRO A 117 -3.44 7.82 8.43
CA PRO A 117 -4.70 8.26 9.01
C PRO A 117 -4.89 7.68 10.41
N ALA A 118 -5.36 8.49 11.35
CA ALA A 118 -5.72 8.03 12.69
C ALA A 118 -6.83 6.94 12.67
N SER A 119 -7.64 6.89 11.61
CA SER A 119 -8.68 5.89 11.38
C SER A 119 -8.16 4.55 10.81
N CYS A 120 -6.89 4.51 10.39
CA CYS A 120 -6.23 3.30 9.86
C CYS A 120 -4.76 3.27 10.32
N PRO A 121 -4.52 3.16 11.66
CA PRO A 121 -3.22 3.41 12.29
C PRO A 121 -2.32 2.16 12.30
N LYS A 122 -2.00 1.61 11.14
CA LYS A 122 -1.25 0.36 11.01
C LYS A 122 0.18 0.42 11.55
N LEU A 123 0.88 1.57 11.40
CA LEU A 123 2.23 1.74 11.90
C LEU A 123 2.26 2.06 13.39
N THR A 124 1.29 2.86 13.89
CA THR A 124 1.29 3.33 15.28
C THR A 124 0.56 2.40 16.24
N ARG A 125 -0.44 1.63 15.77
CA ARG A 125 -1.26 0.72 16.60
C ARG A 125 -1.35 -0.70 16.05
N GLY A 126 -0.85 -0.95 14.83
CA GLY A 126 -0.75 -2.29 14.26
C GLY A 126 0.31 -3.14 14.96
N LYS A 127 0.27 -4.45 14.71
CA LYS A 127 1.27 -5.41 15.19
C LYS A 127 2.18 -5.80 14.05
N PHE A 128 3.48 -5.92 14.31
CA PHE A 128 4.40 -6.52 13.33
C PHE A 128 4.22 -8.04 13.37
N GLN A 129 3.68 -8.59 12.29
CA GLN A 129 3.42 -10.03 12.15
C GLN A 129 3.26 -10.41 10.68
N TYR A 130 3.27 -11.72 10.41
CA TYR A 130 2.87 -12.24 9.11
C TYR A 130 1.36 -12.08 8.92
N ASP A 131 0.96 -11.47 7.80
CA ASP A 131 -0.45 -11.30 7.45
C ASP A 131 -0.65 -11.40 5.94
N PHE A 132 -1.89 -11.65 5.51
CA PHE A 132 -2.24 -11.65 4.10
C PHE A 132 -2.32 -10.23 3.55
N GLY A 133 -1.93 -10.08 2.30
CA GLY A 133 -2.06 -8.80 1.58
C GLY A 133 -3.49 -8.49 1.13
N ASP A 134 -4.42 -9.45 1.27
CA ASP A 134 -5.81 -9.35 0.84
C ASP A 134 -6.77 -9.98 1.85
N GLU A 135 -8.05 -9.62 1.79
CA GLU A 135 -9.04 -10.03 2.78
C GLU A 135 -9.39 -11.53 2.72
N ALA A 136 -9.42 -12.13 1.53
CA ALA A 136 -9.75 -13.56 1.35
C ALA A 136 -8.54 -14.49 1.54
N GLY A 137 -7.33 -13.96 1.72
CA GLY A 137 -6.13 -14.76 1.94
C GLY A 137 -5.58 -15.43 0.68
N TYR A 138 -5.76 -14.82 -0.49
CA TYR A 138 -5.24 -15.33 -1.76
C TYR A 138 -3.79 -14.94 -2.01
N THR A 139 -3.30 -13.91 -1.32
CA THR A 139 -1.91 -13.48 -1.40
C THR A 139 -1.01 -14.30 -0.48
N PRO A 140 0.31 -14.35 -0.71
CA PRO A 140 1.25 -14.87 0.26
C PRO A 140 1.21 -14.09 1.58
N LEU A 141 1.58 -14.76 2.68
CA LEU A 141 1.84 -14.12 3.96
C LEU A 141 3.10 -13.24 3.87
N LEU A 142 2.99 -12.01 4.32
CA LEU A 142 4.07 -11.02 4.31
C LEU A 142 4.31 -10.48 5.72
N PRO A 143 5.57 -10.32 6.16
CA PRO A 143 5.88 -9.67 7.42
C PRO A 143 5.61 -8.16 7.30
N MET A 144 4.67 -7.65 8.10
CA MET A 144 4.25 -6.24 8.03
C MET A 144 3.68 -5.76 9.36
N PHE A 145 3.70 -4.44 9.58
CA PHE A 145 2.80 -3.83 10.55
C PHE A 145 1.39 -3.87 10.00
N THR A 146 0.46 -4.50 10.71
CA THR A 146 -0.91 -4.74 10.24
C THR A 146 -1.93 -4.55 11.34
N LEU A 147 -3.13 -4.12 10.95
CA LEU A 147 -4.35 -4.11 11.76
C LEU A 147 -5.15 -5.42 11.61
N GLY A 148 -4.66 -6.34 10.76
CA GLY A 148 -5.35 -7.58 10.37
C GLY A 148 -6.01 -7.46 9.00
N HIS A 149 -5.87 -8.51 8.16
CA HIS A 149 -6.43 -8.52 6.79
C HIS A 149 -7.96 -8.39 6.75
N ASN A 150 -8.66 -8.68 7.86
CA ASN A 150 -10.09 -8.48 8.04
C ASN A 150 -10.46 -7.09 8.61
N PHE A 151 -9.50 -6.19 8.76
CA PHE A 151 -9.77 -4.85 9.29
C PHE A 151 -10.68 -4.06 8.34
N SER A 152 -11.78 -3.53 8.89
CA SER A 152 -12.71 -2.69 8.16
C SER A 152 -12.34 -1.21 8.33
N PRO A 153 -11.78 -0.57 7.31
CA PRO A 153 -11.38 0.83 7.39
C PRO A 153 -12.62 1.74 7.42
N ALA A 154 -12.49 2.90 8.08
CA ALA A 154 -13.53 3.92 8.05
C ALA A 154 -13.82 4.37 6.60
N ASN A 155 -15.08 4.69 6.33
CA ASN A 155 -15.52 5.15 5.00
C ASN A 155 -15.16 6.63 4.76
N ILE A 156 -13.86 6.89 4.64
CA ILE A 156 -13.30 8.20 4.33
C ILE A 156 -12.47 8.11 3.05
N HIS A 157 -12.37 9.21 2.31
CA HIS A 157 -11.49 9.25 1.15
C HIS A 157 -10.04 9.48 1.61
N ALA A 158 -9.22 8.42 1.52
CA ALA A 158 -7.81 8.45 1.91
C ALA A 158 -6.92 7.61 0.98
N GLY A 159 -7.40 7.27 -0.21
CA GLY A 159 -6.68 6.45 -1.20
C GLY A 159 -6.09 5.17 -0.59
N GLY A 160 -4.84 4.85 -0.93
CA GLY A 160 -4.13 3.68 -0.42
C GLY A 160 -3.86 3.67 1.09
N LEU A 161 -4.03 4.79 1.78
CA LEU A 161 -3.80 4.89 3.23
C LEU A 161 -4.87 4.17 4.07
N ARG A 162 -5.97 3.74 3.46
CA ARG A 162 -6.99 2.88 4.12
C ARG A 162 -6.64 1.39 4.13
N TYR A 163 -5.51 1.01 3.60
CA TYR A 163 -5.04 -0.37 3.57
C TYR A 163 -4.59 -0.84 4.97
N HIS A 164 -4.94 -2.08 5.33
CA HIS A 164 -4.74 -2.64 6.68
C HIS A 164 -3.27 -2.85 7.08
N GLY A 165 -2.38 -2.98 6.09
CA GLY A 165 -0.97 -3.30 6.30
C GLY A 165 -0.01 -2.23 5.76
N ALA A 166 1.20 -2.19 6.28
CA ALA A 166 2.30 -1.42 5.72
C ALA A 166 3.16 -2.30 4.80
N GLY A 167 3.74 -1.72 3.76
CA GLY A 167 4.66 -2.45 2.89
C GLY A 167 5.81 -3.09 3.67
N VAL A 168 6.28 -4.26 3.21
CA VAL A 168 7.30 -5.05 3.93
C VAL A 168 8.54 -4.21 4.28
N ILE A 169 9.11 -3.50 3.31
CA ILE A 169 10.31 -2.67 3.55
C ILE A 169 10.00 -1.44 4.41
N VAL A 170 8.79 -0.89 4.31
CA VAL A 170 8.36 0.25 5.14
C VAL A 170 8.15 -0.17 6.60
N SER A 171 7.90 -1.45 6.84
CA SER A 171 7.69 -2.04 8.18
C SER A 171 8.99 -2.38 8.92
N GLN A 172 10.11 -2.35 8.25
CA GLN A 172 11.45 -2.63 8.79
C GLN A 172 12.20 -1.36 9.15
#